data_3b6da308e9da1fcd1e52bcac3307ca40
#
_entry.id   3b6da308e9da1fcd1e52bcac3307ca40
#
_cell.length_a   1.000
_cell.length_b   1.000
_cell.length_c   1.000
_cell.angle_alpha   90.00
_cell.angle_beta   90.00
_cell.angle_gamma   90.00
#
_symmetry.space_group_name_H-M   'P 1'
#
loop_
_entity.id
_entity.type
_entity.pdbx_description
1 polymer ?
#
loop_
_entity_poly.entity_id
_entity_poly.type
_entity_poly.pdbx_seq_one_letter_code
_entity_poly.pdbx_strand_id
1 'polypeptide(L)'
;MQSVFLHEVEGAASLGGVSLTKIAQEFGTPLFVFSGDALRARVDEFVTAFGSEWPHFELMPSLKACPIIGVRALLTKLDCGCDVFGPGELEGALRAGVPPSRISVNGSIKDQEIIRKAIGLGARIVIDSPREASLVNRIAKDMSTVARVMLRLKPDMTDVQATSDFAPDLRIADLTQRIKYGIPNSELDDIAALWSKLDAVQLVGFHSHMGRHSKDLGVWQAWVSAIAKKLLTLEPLLGDVESPVVNIGGGFASTLDADLDVVNRSGQTPSLPEFAKAICQSLREGLSGSKYNWSDWTLEIEPGRGLHSDTGLHLTTVRNLKNERSGAEQRWAEVDTSEVFLDLHGVPDECP
;
A
#
# COMPACT_ATOMS: atom_id res chain seq x y z
N MET A 1 -8.37 3.93 21.78
CA MET A 1 -9.61 3.26 21.27
C MET A 1 -9.38 1.76 21.34
N GLN A 2 -10.23 0.99 22.00
CA GLN A 2 -10.08 -0.47 22.03
C GLN A 2 -10.39 -1.00 20.63
N SER A 3 -9.57 -1.95 20.13
CA SER A 3 -9.87 -2.68 18.89
C SER A 3 -11.26 -3.30 19.00
N VAL A 4 -12.09 -3.15 17.96
CA VAL A 4 -13.45 -3.74 17.92
C VAL A 4 -13.42 -5.26 18.06
N PHE A 5 -12.29 -5.90 17.80
CA PHE A 5 -12.12 -7.36 17.80
C PHE A 5 -11.35 -7.90 19.00
N LEU A 6 -10.71 -7.03 19.80
CA LEU A 6 -10.02 -7.40 21.04
C LEU A 6 -10.94 -7.05 22.22
N HIS A 7 -11.38 -8.06 22.92
CA HIS A 7 -12.31 -7.95 24.04
C HIS A 7 -11.80 -8.68 25.27
N GLU A 8 -12.28 -8.28 26.43
CA GLU A 8 -12.18 -9.07 27.65
C GLU A 8 -13.41 -9.99 27.76
N VAL A 9 -13.18 -11.29 27.88
CA VAL A 9 -14.21 -12.30 28.10
C VAL A 9 -13.80 -13.10 29.32
N GLU A 10 -14.64 -13.09 30.36
CA GLU A 10 -14.39 -13.83 31.62
C GLU A 10 -13.02 -13.51 32.27
N GLY A 11 -12.61 -12.25 32.22
CA GLY A 11 -11.32 -11.82 32.76
C GLY A 11 -10.10 -12.15 31.92
N ALA A 12 -10.27 -12.66 30.70
CA ALA A 12 -9.20 -13.00 29.77
C ALA A 12 -9.31 -12.17 28.46
N ALA A 13 -8.18 -11.71 27.95
CA ALA A 13 -8.15 -11.07 26.64
C ALA A 13 -8.49 -12.10 25.55
N SER A 14 -9.33 -11.70 24.61
CA SER A 14 -9.85 -12.54 23.52
C SER A 14 -9.82 -11.77 22.21
N LEU A 15 -9.45 -12.43 21.13
CA LEU A 15 -9.50 -11.90 19.76
C LEU A 15 -10.56 -12.69 18.97
N GLY A 16 -11.56 -12.00 18.43
CA GLY A 16 -12.65 -12.64 17.70
C GLY A 16 -13.39 -13.71 18.52
N GLY A 17 -13.50 -13.52 19.85
CA GLY A 17 -14.14 -14.46 20.77
C GLY A 17 -13.28 -15.66 21.22
N VAL A 18 -12.03 -15.75 20.73
CA VAL A 18 -11.09 -16.81 21.13
C VAL A 18 -10.13 -16.28 22.19
N SER A 19 -10.02 -16.96 23.34
CA SER A 19 -9.11 -16.59 24.43
C SER A 19 -7.65 -16.64 23.98
N LEU A 20 -6.92 -15.53 24.15
CA LEU A 20 -5.50 -15.43 23.82
C LEU A 20 -4.64 -16.34 24.69
N THR A 21 -5.04 -16.56 25.93
CA THR A 21 -4.36 -17.52 26.83
C THR A 21 -4.44 -18.94 26.30
N LYS A 22 -5.61 -19.37 25.81
CA LYS A 22 -5.76 -20.69 25.18
C LYS A 22 -4.93 -20.82 23.92
N ILE A 23 -4.89 -19.78 23.08
CA ILE A 23 -4.05 -19.76 21.87
C ILE A 23 -2.57 -19.90 22.25
N ALA A 24 -2.10 -19.14 23.25
CA ALA A 24 -0.71 -19.22 23.71
C ALA A 24 -0.37 -20.59 24.32
N GLN A 25 -1.32 -21.23 25.02
CA GLN A 25 -1.14 -22.56 25.55
C GLN A 25 -1.05 -23.66 24.47
N GLU A 26 -1.84 -23.52 23.41
CA GLU A 26 -1.90 -24.48 22.31
C GLU A 26 -0.71 -24.36 21.35
N PHE A 27 -0.36 -23.14 20.98
CA PHE A 27 0.62 -22.86 19.92
C PHE A 27 1.97 -22.34 20.44
N GLY A 28 2.04 -21.97 21.71
CA GLY A 28 3.23 -21.36 22.30
C GLY A 28 3.35 -19.85 22.01
N THR A 29 4.46 -19.27 22.48
CA THR A 29 4.87 -17.89 22.20
C THR A 29 6.37 -17.86 21.87
N PRO A 30 6.90 -16.86 21.11
CA PRO A 30 6.17 -15.74 20.48
C PRO A 30 5.29 -16.19 19.31
N LEU A 31 4.16 -15.51 19.10
CA LEU A 31 3.18 -15.90 18.08
C LEU A 31 2.45 -14.68 17.51
N PHE A 32 2.34 -14.58 16.18
CA PHE A 32 1.42 -13.66 15.54
C PHE A 32 0.04 -14.31 15.38
N VAL A 33 -1.00 -13.60 15.79
CA VAL A 33 -2.40 -14.05 15.71
C VAL A 33 -3.19 -13.04 14.90
N PHE A 34 -3.95 -13.52 13.91
CA PHE A 34 -4.81 -12.70 13.08
C PHE A 34 -6.27 -13.14 13.18
N SER A 35 -7.19 -12.17 13.22
CA SER A 35 -8.62 -12.43 13.15
C SER A 35 -9.08 -12.37 11.69
N GLY A 36 -9.58 -13.49 11.17
CA GLY A 36 -10.16 -13.54 9.83
C GLY A 36 -11.40 -12.65 9.69
N ASP A 37 -12.21 -12.53 10.76
CA ASP A 37 -13.40 -11.68 10.76
C ASP A 37 -13.04 -10.19 10.78
N ALA A 38 -12.00 -9.81 11.54
CA ALA A 38 -11.47 -8.45 11.53
C ALA A 38 -10.96 -8.08 10.13
N LEU A 39 -10.19 -8.98 9.51
CA LEU A 39 -9.65 -8.73 8.17
C LEU A 39 -10.79 -8.60 7.14
N ARG A 40 -11.81 -9.46 7.20
CA ARG A 40 -13.01 -9.36 6.34
C ARG A 40 -13.71 -8.01 6.53
N ALA A 41 -13.98 -7.62 7.77
CA ALA A 41 -14.63 -6.35 8.07
C ALA A 41 -13.86 -5.15 7.52
N ARG A 42 -12.52 -5.17 7.59
CA ARG A 42 -11.68 -4.11 7.01
C ARG A 42 -11.72 -4.08 5.49
N VAL A 43 -11.69 -5.25 4.85
CA VAL A 43 -11.88 -5.34 3.38
C VAL A 43 -13.24 -4.79 2.99
N ASP A 44 -14.30 -5.20 3.67
CA ASP A 44 -15.67 -4.75 3.39
C ASP A 44 -15.82 -3.23 3.57
N GLU A 45 -15.13 -2.65 4.56
CA GLU A 45 -15.13 -1.19 4.80
C GLU A 45 -14.47 -0.43 3.63
N PHE A 46 -13.30 -0.89 3.15
CA PHE A 46 -12.65 -0.30 1.98
C PHE A 46 -13.49 -0.44 0.71
N VAL A 47 -13.99 -1.65 0.44
CA VAL A 47 -14.80 -1.94 -0.75
C VAL A 47 -16.09 -1.14 -0.74
N THR A 48 -16.76 -1.01 0.42
CA THR A 48 -17.98 -0.20 0.54
C THR A 48 -17.69 1.28 0.33
N ALA A 49 -16.65 1.82 0.99
CA ALA A 49 -16.33 3.24 0.91
C ALA A 49 -15.96 3.67 -0.52
N PHE A 50 -15.02 2.98 -1.14
CA PHE A 50 -14.56 3.34 -2.48
C PHE A 50 -15.50 2.86 -3.58
N GLY A 51 -16.12 1.68 -3.45
CA GLY A 51 -17.07 1.15 -4.42
C GLY A 51 -18.36 1.97 -4.51
N SER A 52 -18.76 2.68 -3.44
CA SER A 52 -19.89 3.63 -3.50
C SER A 52 -19.56 4.91 -4.28
N GLU A 53 -18.28 5.26 -4.40
CA GLU A 53 -17.81 6.46 -5.09
C GLU A 53 -17.26 6.18 -6.50
N TRP A 54 -16.82 4.94 -6.78
CA TRP A 54 -16.19 4.59 -8.05
C TRP A 54 -16.70 3.24 -8.57
N PRO A 55 -17.31 3.16 -9.76
CA PRO A 55 -18.00 1.95 -10.22
C PRO A 55 -17.07 0.77 -10.49
N HIS A 56 -15.85 1.03 -10.99
CA HIS A 56 -14.82 0.01 -11.23
C HIS A 56 -13.69 0.18 -10.22
N PHE A 57 -13.88 -0.38 -9.03
CA PHE A 57 -12.92 -0.31 -7.93
C PHE A 57 -12.29 -1.66 -7.65
N GLU A 58 -10.97 -1.69 -7.46
CA GLU A 58 -10.21 -2.87 -7.06
C GLU A 58 -9.32 -2.58 -5.84
N LEU A 59 -9.40 -3.47 -4.86
CA LEU A 59 -8.54 -3.43 -3.68
C LEU A 59 -7.30 -4.31 -3.91
N MET A 60 -6.11 -3.71 -3.85
CA MET A 60 -4.81 -4.31 -4.16
C MET A 60 -3.86 -4.30 -2.96
N PRO A 61 -4.18 -4.92 -1.81
CA PRO A 61 -3.35 -4.82 -0.60
C PRO A 61 -1.89 -5.18 -0.87
N SER A 62 -0.98 -4.33 -0.36
CA SER A 62 0.46 -4.54 -0.51
C SER A 62 0.94 -5.69 0.38
N LEU A 63 1.60 -6.69 -0.20
CA LEU A 63 2.13 -7.84 0.52
C LEU A 63 3.23 -7.44 1.53
N LYS A 64 3.95 -6.37 1.24
CA LYS A 64 4.95 -5.78 2.15
C LYS A 64 4.39 -5.52 3.55
N ALA A 65 3.13 -5.10 3.66
CA ALA A 65 2.52 -4.76 4.94
C ALA A 65 2.23 -5.97 5.83
N CYS A 66 1.97 -7.13 5.22
CA CYS A 66 1.78 -8.40 5.93
C CYS A 66 2.19 -9.57 5.02
N PRO A 67 3.45 -10.05 5.12
CA PRO A 67 3.98 -11.07 4.22
C PRO A 67 3.53 -12.50 4.59
N ILE A 68 2.55 -12.65 5.48
CA ILE A 68 2.06 -13.95 5.93
C ILE A 68 1.14 -14.55 4.87
N ILE A 69 1.57 -15.66 4.27
CA ILE A 69 0.86 -16.31 3.16
C ILE A 69 -0.58 -16.67 3.52
N GLY A 70 -0.85 -17.15 4.74
CA GLY A 70 -2.20 -17.47 5.21
C GLY A 70 -3.14 -16.25 5.22
N VAL A 71 -2.63 -15.08 5.66
CA VAL A 71 -3.37 -13.81 5.63
C VAL A 71 -3.61 -13.40 4.19
N ARG A 72 -2.59 -13.47 3.33
CA ARG A 72 -2.74 -13.17 1.91
C ARG A 72 -3.75 -14.09 1.22
N ALA A 73 -3.75 -15.40 1.52
CA ALA A 73 -4.71 -16.35 0.96
C ALA A 73 -6.15 -16.00 1.37
N LEU A 74 -6.36 -15.50 2.59
CA LEU A 74 -7.67 -15.01 3.01
C LEU A 74 -8.08 -13.77 2.21
N LEU A 75 -7.19 -12.79 2.02
CA LEU A 75 -7.45 -11.63 1.17
C LEU A 75 -7.78 -12.03 -0.28
N THR A 76 -7.10 -13.06 -0.81
CA THR A 76 -7.42 -13.61 -2.15
C THR A 76 -8.85 -14.15 -2.20
N LYS A 77 -9.30 -14.87 -1.16
CA LYS A 77 -10.69 -15.34 -1.06
C LYS A 77 -11.72 -14.22 -0.90
N LEU A 78 -11.28 -13.05 -0.43
CA LEU A 78 -12.09 -11.84 -0.34
C LEU A 78 -12.01 -10.98 -1.61
N ASP A 79 -11.58 -11.57 -2.72
CA ASP A 79 -11.48 -10.95 -4.03
C ASP A 79 -10.54 -9.75 -4.11
N CYS A 80 -9.46 -9.74 -3.31
CA CYS A 80 -8.43 -8.71 -3.39
C CYS A 80 -7.33 -9.11 -4.38
N GLY A 81 -6.87 -8.15 -5.21
CA GLY A 81 -5.62 -8.24 -5.97
C GLY A 81 -4.40 -8.13 -5.07
N CYS A 82 -3.21 -7.90 -5.62
CA CYS A 82 -1.99 -7.82 -4.83
C CYS A 82 -0.94 -6.89 -5.44
N ASP A 83 -0.41 -5.97 -4.63
CA ASP A 83 0.82 -5.24 -4.92
C ASP A 83 2.01 -6.01 -4.35
N VAL A 84 3.07 -6.19 -5.16
CA VAL A 84 4.31 -6.89 -4.79
C VAL A 84 5.54 -6.12 -5.23
N PHE A 85 6.63 -6.18 -4.45
CA PHE A 85 7.84 -5.41 -4.67
C PHE A 85 9.07 -6.23 -5.10
N GLY A 86 9.02 -7.52 -4.94
CA GLY A 86 10.20 -8.35 -5.24
C GLY A 86 9.85 -9.81 -5.51
N PRO A 87 10.87 -10.62 -5.85
CA PRO A 87 10.64 -12.02 -6.23
C PRO A 87 10.01 -12.85 -5.10
N GLY A 88 10.39 -12.59 -3.84
CA GLY A 88 9.81 -13.28 -2.69
C GLY A 88 8.34 -12.95 -2.48
N GLU A 89 7.95 -11.68 -2.66
CA GLU A 89 6.55 -11.27 -2.56
C GLU A 89 5.72 -11.79 -3.74
N LEU A 90 6.28 -11.78 -4.96
CA LEU A 90 5.62 -12.38 -6.12
C LEU A 90 5.34 -13.88 -5.90
N GLU A 91 6.32 -14.61 -5.40
CA GLU A 91 6.15 -16.03 -5.04
C GLU A 91 5.11 -16.22 -3.94
N GLY A 92 5.14 -15.37 -2.90
CA GLY A 92 4.17 -15.37 -1.81
C GLY A 92 2.74 -15.13 -2.30
N ALA A 93 2.53 -14.17 -3.21
CA ALA A 93 1.25 -13.89 -3.83
C ALA A 93 0.72 -15.09 -4.63
N LEU A 94 1.59 -15.73 -5.44
CA LEU A 94 1.23 -16.93 -6.21
C LEU A 94 0.86 -18.09 -5.29
N ARG A 95 1.63 -18.36 -4.24
CA ARG A 95 1.32 -19.41 -3.24
C ARG A 95 0.03 -19.14 -2.48
N ALA A 96 -0.31 -17.87 -2.29
CA ALA A 96 -1.58 -17.47 -1.69
C ALA A 96 -2.77 -17.54 -2.66
N GLY A 97 -2.55 -17.98 -3.92
CA GLY A 97 -3.58 -18.19 -4.91
C GLY A 97 -4.04 -16.90 -5.62
N VAL A 98 -3.27 -15.81 -5.56
CA VAL A 98 -3.62 -14.58 -6.28
C VAL A 98 -3.51 -14.84 -7.79
N PRO A 99 -4.59 -14.56 -8.56
CA PRO A 99 -4.51 -14.67 -10.01
C PRO A 99 -3.43 -13.73 -10.56
N PRO A 100 -2.50 -14.20 -11.41
CA PRO A 100 -1.42 -13.35 -11.92
C PRO A 100 -1.89 -12.06 -12.59
N SER A 101 -3.03 -12.09 -13.27
CA SER A 101 -3.65 -10.90 -13.90
C SER A 101 -4.03 -9.80 -12.89
N ARG A 102 -4.14 -10.14 -11.62
CA ARG A 102 -4.45 -9.25 -10.49
C ARG A 102 -3.23 -8.97 -9.60
N ILE A 103 -2.02 -9.21 -10.13
CA ILE A 103 -0.76 -8.85 -9.47
C ILE A 103 -0.15 -7.65 -10.17
N SER A 104 0.25 -6.64 -9.40
CA SER A 104 1.06 -5.50 -9.82
C SER A 104 2.47 -5.63 -9.26
N VAL A 105 3.48 -5.71 -10.12
CA VAL A 105 4.89 -5.80 -9.72
C VAL A 105 5.48 -4.41 -9.69
N ASN A 106 5.61 -3.86 -8.49
CA ASN A 106 6.17 -2.54 -8.19
C ASN A 106 7.67 -2.60 -7.86
N GLY A 107 8.24 -1.48 -7.46
CA GLY A 107 9.63 -1.33 -7.05
C GLY A 107 10.45 -0.50 -8.01
N SER A 108 11.43 0.25 -7.48
CA SER A 108 12.33 1.10 -8.29
C SER A 108 13.45 0.31 -8.99
N ILE A 109 13.67 -0.94 -8.60
CA ILE A 109 14.61 -1.86 -9.23
C ILE A 109 13.93 -3.21 -9.38
N LYS A 110 13.81 -3.67 -10.62
CA LYS A 110 13.39 -5.01 -10.97
C LYS A 110 14.47 -5.64 -11.83
N ASP A 111 15.00 -6.79 -11.41
CA ASP A 111 15.95 -7.55 -12.21
C ASP A 111 15.27 -8.25 -13.39
N GLN A 112 16.08 -8.82 -14.27
CA GLN A 112 15.56 -9.48 -15.47
C GLN A 112 14.76 -10.74 -15.15
N GLU A 113 15.04 -11.40 -14.04
CA GLU A 113 14.36 -12.63 -13.64
C GLU A 113 12.92 -12.34 -13.22
N ILE A 114 12.71 -11.36 -12.32
CA ILE A 114 11.36 -10.96 -11.90
C ILE A 114 10.56 -10.41 -13.08
N ILE A 115 11.18 -9.63 -13.97
CA ILE A 115 10.53 -9.11 -15.18
C ILE A 115 10.07 -10.27 -16.08
N ARG A 116 10.96 -11.22 -16.40
CA ARG A 116 10.61 -12.41 -17.20
C ARG A 116 9.47 -13.21 -16.57
N LYS A 117 9.55 -13.44 -15.25
CA LYS A 117 8.52 -14.16 -14.51
C LYS A 117 7.19 -13.44 -14.56
N ALA A 118 7.17 -12.12 -14.30
CA ALA A 118 5.95 -11.31 -14.36
C ALA A 118 5.30 -11.34 -15.74
N ILE A 119 6.10 -11.15 -16.82
CA ILE A 119 5.63 -11.22 -18.19
C ILE A 119 5.06 -12.60 -18.51
N GLY A 120 5.79 -13.67 -18.18
CA GLY A 120 5.37 -15.06 -18.45
C GLY A 120 4.08 -15.45 -17.74
N LEU A 121 3.79 -14.81 -16.60
CA LEU A 121 2.56 -15.00 -15.82
C LEU A 121 1.40 -14.10 -16.29
N GLY A 122 1.67 -13.06 -17.09
CA GLY A 122 0.68 -12.03 -17.44
C GLY A 122 0.40 -11.03 -16.32
N ALA A 123 1.27 -10.95 -15.30
CA ALA A 123 1.21 -9.93 -14.27
C ALA A 123 1.59 -8.55 -14.82
N ARG A 124 1.05 -7.47 -14.23
CA ARG A 124 1.41 -6.11 -14.62
C ARG A 124 2.74 -5.69 -14.00
N ILE A 125 3.51 -4.91 -14.75
CA ILE A 125 4.77 -4.32 -14.27
C ILE A 125 4.59 -2.81 -14.18
N VAL A 126 4.87 -2.25 -13.01
CA VAL A 126 4.85 -0.81 -12.78
C VAL A 126 6.24 -0.24 -13.07
N ILE A 127 6.36 0.48 -14.18
CA ILE A 127 7.61 1.05 -14.68
C ILE A 127 7.95 2.32 -13.90
N ASP A 128 9.18 2.36 -13.40
CA ASP A 128 9.70 3.42 -12.52
C ASP A 128 10.69 4.37 -13.24
N SER A 129 11.13 4.04 -14.47
CA SER A 129 12.06 4.86 -15.25
C SER A 129 12.03 4.54 -16.75
N PRO A 130 12.48 5.47 -17.66
CA PRO A 130 12.62 5.19 -19.08
C PRO A 130 13.55 4.00 -19.39
N ARG A 131 14.61 3.85 -18.60
CA ARG A 131 15.53 2.72 -18.73
C ARG A 131 14.83 1.38 -18.48
N GLU A 132 13.97 1.33 -17.47
CA GLU A 132 13.20 0.13 -17.16
C GLU A 132 12.18 -0.18 -18.23
N ALA A 133 11.51 0.84 -18.81
CA ALA A 133 10.63 0.65 -19.95
C ALA A 133 11.33 -0.03 -21.13
N SER A 134 12.53 0.42 -21.46
CA SER A 134 13.36 -0.18 -22.50
C SER A 134 13.77 -1.62 -22.17
N LEU A 135 14.08 -1.91 -20.91
CA LEU A 135 14.43 -3.25 -20.43
C LEU A 135 13.23 -4.21 -20.54
N VAL A 136 12.06 -3.80 -20.06
CA VAL A 136 10.82 -4.58 -20.13
C VAL A 136 10.46 -4.88 -21.59
N ASN A 137 10.52 -3.88 -22.48
CA ASN A 137 10.25 -4.05 -23.90
C ASN A 137 11.19 -5.08 -24.54
N ARG A 138 12.51 -5.00 -24.27
CA ARG A 138 13.49 -5.95 -24.79
C ARG A 138 13.18 -7.37 -24.32
N ILE A 139 12.91 -7.56 -23.02
CA ILE A 139 12.61 -8.87 -22.46
C ILE A 139 11.31 -9.42 -23.05
N ALA A 140 10.28 -8.60 -23.21
CA ALA A 140 9.03 -9.01 -23.81
C ALA A 140 9.22 -9.46 -25.28
N LYS A 141 10.05 -8.76 -26.07
CA LYS A 141 10.48 -9.18 -27.42
C LYS A 141 11.18 -10.53 -27.42
N ASP A 142 12.17 -10.71 -26.52
CA ASP A 142 12.90 -11.97 -26.38
C ASP A 142 11.95 -13.13 -26.06
N MET A 143 10.84 -12.86 -25.39
CA MET A 143 9.79 -13.84 -25.04
C MET A 143 8.68 -13.94 -26.10
N SER A 144 8.75 -13.18 -27.20
CA SER A 144 7.73 -13.10 -28.26
C SER A 144 6.33 -12.82 -27.72
N THR A 145 6.22 -11.88 -26.78
CA THR A 145 4.97 -11.50 -26.12
C THR A 145 4.89 -10.00 -25.88
N VAL A 146 3.76 -9.52 -25.37
CA VAL A 146 3.55 -8.11 -25.00
C VAL A 146 3.40 -7.99 -23.49
N ALA A 147 4.21 -7.17 -22.86
CA ALA A 147 4.12 -6.91 -21.43
C ALA A 147 3.04 -5.87 -21.12
N ARG A 148 2.16 -6.17 -20.18
CA ARG A 148 1.20 -5.20 -19.63
C ARG A 148 1.89 -4.35 -18.58
N VAL A 149 1.89 -3.02 -18.78
CA VAL A 149 2.65 -2.12 -17.91
C VAL A 149 1.83 -0.91 -17.46
N MET A 150 2.20 -0.36 -16.31
CA MET A 150 1.75 0.95 -15.83
C MET A 150 2.96 1.86 -15.68
N LEU A 151 2.78 3.16 -15.80
CA LEU A 151 3.82 4.15 -15.49
C LEU A 151 3.63 4.68 -14.07
N ARG A 152 4.68 4.62 -13.25
CA ARG A 152 4.67 5.22 -11.93
C ARG A 152 4.99 6.70 -12.02
N LEU A 153 3.99 7.50 -11.73
CA LEU A 153 4.09 8.96 -11.81
C LEU A 153 4.50 9.55 -10.46
N LYS A 154 5.43 10.46 -10.48
CA LYS A 154 5.80 11.27 -9.33
C LYS A 154 4.92 12.52 -9.32
N PRO A 155 4.12 12.79 -8.27
CA PRO A 155 3.26 13.96 -8.23
C PRO A 155 4.09 15.24 -8.13
N ASP A 156 3.57 16.33 -8.68
CA ASP A 156 4.09 17.67 -8.44
C ASP A 156 3.30 18.30 -7.28
N MET A 157 3.97 18.45 -6.15
CA MET A 157 3.39 18.96 -4.91
C MET A 157 4.02 20.30 -4.50
N THR A 158 4.67 21.00 -5.43
CA THR A 158 5.43 22.24 -5.14
C THR A 158 4.57 23.33 -4.49
N ASP A 159 3.29 23.41 -4.86
CA ASP A 159 2.35 24.40 -4.32
C ASP A 159 1.77 24.02 -2.95
N VAL A 160 2.02 22.77 -2.47
CA VAL A 160 1.49 22.28 -1.20
C VAL A 160 2.41 22.72 -0.05
N GLN A 161 1.87 23.56 0.85
CA GLN A 161 2.61 24.09 1.98
C GLN A 161 2.58 23.17 3.23
N ALA A 162 1.72 22.15 3.23
CA ALA A 162 1.60 21.22 4.35
C ALA A 162 2.92 20.49 4.64
N THR A 163 3.16 20.22 5.91
CA THR A 163 4.27 19.39 6.39
C THR A 163 3.83 17.94 6.58
N SER A 164 4.80 17.04 6.61
CA SER A 164 4.52 15.63 6.85
C SER A 164 4.15 15.36 8.31
N ASP A 165 3.17 14.51 8.52
CA ASP A 165 2.78 14.06 9.87
C ASP A 165 3.92 13.28 10.57
N PHE A 166 4.82 12.66 9.80
CA PHE A 166 5.99 11.90 10.32
C PHE A 166 7.27 12.71 10.44
N ALA A 167 7.35 13.83 9.73
CA ALA A 167 8.50 14.71 9.73
C ALA A 167 8.01 16.16 9.69
N PRO A 168 7.55 16.72 10.83
CA PRO A 168 6.91 18.04 10.87
C PRO A 168 7.77 19.19 10.34
N ASP A 169 9.09 19.02 10.33
CA ASP A 169 10.04 20.00 9.80
C ASP A 169 10.19 19.91 8.26
N LEU A 170 9.60 18.90 7.61
CA LEU A 170 9.70 18.69 6.18
C LEU A 170 8.36 18.91 5.49
N ARG A 171 8.33 19.78 4.48
CA ARG A 171 7.16 19.94 3.63
C ARG A 171 6.93 18.67 2.80
N ILE A 172 5.68 18.32 2.57
CA ILE A 172 5.29 17.20 1.70
C ILE A 172 5.87 17.36 0.31
N ALA A 173 5.92 18.58 -0.21
CA ALA A 173 6.56 18.91 -1.49
C ALA A 173 8.03 18.46 -1.54
N ASP A 174 8.81 18.76 -0.50
CA ASP A 174 10.23 18.42 -0.44
C ASP A 174 10.43 16.90 -0.30
N LEU A 175 9.60 16.24 0.51
CA LEU A 175 9.60 14.77 0.66
C LEU A 175 9.29 14.08 -0.67
N THR A 176 8.28 14.54 -1.39
CA THR A 176 7.88 13.95 -2.68
C THR A 176 9.00 14.06 -3.72
N GLN A 177 9.75 15.15 -3.71
CA GLN A 177 10.93 15.31 -4.59
C GLN A 177 12.08 14.37 -4.21
N ARG A 178 12.31 14.14 -2.91
CA ARG A 178 13.40 13.28 -2.40
C ARG A 178 13.13 11.80 -2.52
N ILE A 179 11.87 11.38 -2.58
CA ILE A 179 11.50 9.97 -2.75
C ILE A 179 12.06 9.46 -4.08
N LYS A 180 12.77 8.33 -4.03
CA LYS A 180 13.40 7.70 -5.20
C LYS A 180 12.42 7.08 -6.20
N TYR A 181 11.18 6.82 -5.79
CA TYR A 181 10.19 6.11 -6.59
C TYR A 181 9.46 7.01 -7.57
N GLY A 182 9.12 6.45 -8.73
CA GLY A 182 8.38 7.10 -9.80
C GLY A 182 9.26 7.87 -10.76
N ILE A 183 8.80 7.96 -12.01
CA ILE A 183 9.47 8.66 -13.09
C ILE A 183 9.59 10.14 -12.72
N PRO A 184 10.82 10.70 -12.67
CA PRO A 184 11.02 12.12 -12.39
C PRO A 184 10.28 13.00 -13.39
N ASN A 185 9.81 14.17 -12.93
CA ASN A 185 9.11 15.11 -13.81
C ASN A 185 9.95 15.54 -15.01
N SER A 186 11.27 15.63 -14.83
CA SER A 186 12.23 15.95 -15.89
C SER A 186 12.39 14.86 -16.96
N GLU A 187 11.93 13.63 -16.68
CA GLU A 187 12.05 12.49 -17.61
C GLU A 187 10.70 12.11 -18.27
N LEU A 188 9.63 12.90 -18.04
CA LEU A 188 8.31 12.62 -18.62
C LEU A 188 8.30 12.77 -20.14
N ASP A 189 8.99 13.76 -20.67
CA ASP A 189 9.13 13.95 -22.13
C ASP A 189 9.98 12.83 -22.75
N ASP A 190 11.00 12.37 -22.03
CA ASP A 190 11.86 11.26 -22.47
C ASP A 190 11.08 9.97 -22.58
N ILE A 191 10.23 9.64 -21.58
CA ILE A 191 9.38 8.45 -21.63
C ILE A 191 8.34 8.56 -22.75
N ALA A 192 7.74 9.72 -22.96
CA ALA A 192 6.78 9.97 -24.04
C ALA A 192 7.43 9.79 -25.42
N ALA A 193 8.62 10.36 -25.63
CA ALA A 193 9.38 10.21 -26.87
C ALA A 193 9.87 8.76 -27.10
N LEU A 194 10.22 8.06 -26.02
CA LEU A 194 10.63 6.67 -26.06
C LEU A 194 9.49 5.75 -26.48
N TRP A 195 8.26 6.06 -26.05
CA TRP A 195 7.10 5.16 -26.14
C TRP A 195 6.83 4.66 -27.55
N SER A 196 6.98 5.53 -28.57
CA SER A 196 6.80 5.16 -29.98
C SER A 196 7.77 4.06 -30.47
N LYS A 197 8.83 3.77 -29.73
CA LYS A 197 9.84 2.75 -30.05
C LYS A 197 9.64 1.46 -29.26
N LEU A 198 8.66 1.43 -28.37
CA LEU A 198 8.36 0.30 -27.51
C LEU A 198 7.17 -0.48 -28.12
N ASP A 199 7.46 -1.54 -28.87
CA ASP A 199 6.49 -2.32 -29.65
C ASP A 199 6.06 -3.63 -28.97
N ALA A 200 6.67 -3.97 -27.83
CA ALA A 200 6.34 -5.16 -27.03
C ALA A 200 5.86 -4.82 -25.61
N VAL A 201 5.37 -3.59 -25.41
CA VAL A 201 4.70 -3.18 -24.16
C VAL A 201 3.35 -2.58 -24.46
N GLN A 202 2.38 -2.84 -23.60
CA GLN A 202 1.07 -2.22 -23.62
C GLN A 202 0.90 -1.43 -22.32
N LEU A 203 0.78 -0.11 -22.44
CA LEU A 203 0.39 0.72 -21.31
C LEU A 203 -1.08 0.48 -20.99
N VAL A 204 -1.37 0.05 -19.76
CA VAL A 204 -2.73 -0.20 -19.32
C VAL A 204 -3.20 0.80 -18.26
N GLY A 205 -2.31 1.68 -17.79
CA GLY A 205 -2.68 2.68 -16.79
C GLY A 205 -1.49 3.37 -16.14
N PHE A 206 -1.80 4.05 -15.06
CA PHE A 206 -0.86 4.87 -14.31
C PHE A 206 -0.92 4.53 -12.82
N HIS A 207 0.23 4.60 -12.18
CA HIS A 207 0.39 4.37 -10.76
C HIS A 207 1.02 5.59 -10.09
N SER A 208 0.63 5.87 -8.88
CA SER A 208 1.34 6.79 -8.00
C SER A 208 1.17 6.37 -6.55
N HIS A 209 2.10 6.79 -5.70
CA HIS A 209 2.02 6.48 -4.28
C HIS A 209 2.63 7.64 -3.48
N MET A 210 1.81 8.29 -2.66
CA MET A 210 2.23 9.40 -1.82
C MET A 210 3.01 8.95 -0.58
N GLY A 211 2.74 7.76 -0.09
CA GLY A 211 3.22 7.30 1.22
C GLY A 211 2.28 7.71 2.36
N ARG A 212 2.75 7.56 3.61
CA ARG A 212 2.00 7.87 4.82
C ARG A 212 2.24 9.31 5.31
N HIS A 213 2.41 10.26 4.43
CA HIS A 213 2.90 11.58 4.82
C HIS A 213 1.83 12.51 5.39
N SER A 214 0.54 12.22 5.18
CA SER A 214 -0.52 13.07 5.70
C SER A 214 -1.85 12.36 5.89
N LYS A 215 -2.57 12.77 6.94
CA LYS A 215 -3.99 12.49 7.17
C LYS A 215 -4.90 13.60 6.62
N ASP A 216 -4.34 14.73 6.23
CA ASP A 216 -5.09 15.88 5.72
C ASP A 216 -5.71 15.56 4.36
N LEU A 217 -7.04 15.58 4.28
CA LEU A 217 -7.78 15.33 3.06
C LEU A 217 -7.45 16.34 1.95
N GLY A 218 -7.15 17.59 2.30
CA GLY A 218 -6.73 18.60 1.33
C GLY A 218 -5.40 18.25 0.66
N VAL A 219 -4.47 17.63 1.39
CA VAL A 219 -3.21 17.11 0.83
C VAL A 219 -3.49 15.95 -0.13
N TRP A 220 -4.39 15.04 0.23
CA TRP A 220 -4.80 13.95 -0.64
C TRP A 220 -5.46 14.46 -1.93
N GLN A 221 -6.34 15.45 -1.82
CA GLN A 221 -6.98 16.09 -2.98
C GLN A 221 -5.96 16.75 -3.90
N ALA A 222 -5.02 17.52 -3.35
CA ALA A 222 -3.96 18.17 -4.11
C ALA A 222 -3.08 17.13 -4.85
N TRP A 223 -2.71 16.06 -4.15
CA TRP A 223 -1.92 14.98 -4.73
C TRP A 223 -2.64 14.27 -5.88
N VAL A 224 -3.90 13.86 -5.70
CA VAL A 224 -4.70 13.20 -6.74
C VAL A 224 -4.89 14.13 -7.94
N SER A 225 -5.14 15.43 -7.70
CA SER A 225 -5.26 16.43 -8.78
C SER A 225 -3.94 16.60 -9.55
N ALA A 226 -2.79 16.58 -8.85
CA ALA A 226 -1.48 16.65 -9.50
C ALA A 226 -1.19 15.43 -10.38
N ILE A 227 -1.60 14.24 -9.92
CA ILE A 227 -1.48 13.01 -10.71
C ILE A 227 -2.39 13.05 -11.93
N ALA A 228 -3.66 13.44 -11.77
CA ALA A 228 -4.61 13.51 -12.88
C ALA A 228 -4.12 14.43 -14.01
N LYS A 229 -3.51 15.56 -13.68
CA LYS A 229 -2.89 16.45 -14.69
C LYS A 229 -1.80 15.74 -15.51
N LYS A 230 -0.92 14.99 -14.85
CA LYS A 230 0.14 14.23 -15.53
C LYS A 230 -0.39 13.07 -16.33
N LEU A 231 -1.36 12.37 -15.78
CA LEU A 231 -2.06 11.29 -16.45
C LEU A 231 -2.64 11.79 -17.78
N LEU A 232 -3.36 12.91 -17.80
CA LEU A 232 -3.93 13.48 -19.02
C LEU A 232 -2.85 13.81 -20.08
N THR A 233 -1.69 14.28 -19.65
CA THR A 233 -0.56 14.56 -20.57
C THR A 233 -0.04 13.27 -21.22
N LEU A 234 -0.02 12.17 -20.49
CA LEU A 234 0.51 10.87 -20.94
C LEU A 234 -0.59 9.92 -21.47
N GLU A 235 -1.85 10.28 -21.35
CA GLU A 235 -2.98 9.46 -21.80
C GLU A 235 -2.90 9.04 -23.27
N PRO A 236 -2.39 9.85 -24.21
CA PRO A 236 -2.21 9.41 -25.61
C PRO A 236 -1.35 8.15 -25.76
N LEU A 237 -0.50 7.82 -24.76
CA LEU A 237 0.32 6.62 -24.78
C LEU A 237 -0.48 5.33 -24.46
N LEU A 238 -1.68 5.42 -23.90
CA LEU A 238 -2.54 4.26 -23.58
C LEU A 238 -3.00 3.52 -24.85
N GLY A 239 -3.03 4.18 -26.02
CA GLY A 239 -3.59 3.56 -27.21
C GLY A 239 -5.07 3.21 -27.04
N ASP A 240 -5.46 2.01 -27.52
CA ASP A 240 -6.83 1.49 -27.45
C ASP A 240 -6.98 0.53 -26.27
N VAL A 241 -7.04 1.07 -25.06
CA VAL A 241 -7.32 0.33 -23.83
C VAL A 241 -8.78 0.53 -23.45
N GLU A 242 -9.53 -0.57 -23.32
CA GLU A 242 -10.96 -0.51 -23.02
C GLU A 242 -11.25 0.06 -21.62
N SER A 243 -10.50 -0.39 -20.61
CA SER A 243 -10.63 0.05 -19.23
C SER A 243 -9.25 0.41 -18.67
N PRO A 244 -8.85 1.68 -18.77
CA PRO A 244 -7.56 2.12 -18.24
C PRO A 244 -7.57 2.11 -16.72
N VAL A 245 -6.38 1.93 -16.12
CA VAL A 245 -6.22 1.82 -14.68
C VAL A 245 -5.56 3.07 -14.12
N VAL A 246 -6.10 3.60 -13.04
CA VAL A 246 -5.44 4.55 -12.16
C VAL A 246 -5.26 3.93 -10.78
N ASN A 247 -4.00 3.68 -10.40
CA ASN A 247 -3.64 3.17 -9.10
C ASN A 247 -3.02 4.30 -8.27
N ILE A 248 -3.64 4.62 -7.16
CA ILE A 248 -3.19 5.69 -6.27
C ILE A 248 -2.38 5.16 -5.07
N GLY A 249 -2.02 3.87 -5.05
CA GLY A 249 -1.23 3.28 -3.99
C GLY A 249 -1.94 3.23 -2.64
N GLY A 250 -1.14 3.19 -1.59
CA GLY A 250 -1.62 3.15 -0.21
C GLY A 250 -1.32 4.43 0.57
N GLY A 251 -1.09 4.27 1.87
CA GLY A 251 -0.80 5.39 2.76
C GLY A 251 -1.99 5.78 3.63
N PHE A 252 -3.11 5.05 3.53
CA PHE A 252 -4.29 5.27 4.37
C PHE A 252 -3.94 5.08 5.85
N ALA A 253 -4.30 6.06 6.64
CA ALA A 253 -4.11 6.03 8.07
C ALA A 253 -5.06 5.02 8.73
N SER A 254 -4.61 4.44 9.84
CA SER A 254 -5.44 3.64 10.72
C SER A 254 -6.03 4.51 11.83
N THR A 255 -7.18 4.11 12.34
CA THR A 255 -7.75 4.70 13.56
C THR A 255 -6.85 4.52 14.78
N LEU A 256 -6.01 3.47 14.79
CA LEU A 256 -5.03 3.22 15.85
C LEU A 256 -3.80 4.14 15.75
N ASP A 257 -3.54 4.75 14.61
CA ASP A 257 -2.40 5.68 14.45
C ASP A 257 -2.51 6.89 15.39
N ALA A 258 -3.73 7.27 15.78
CA ALA A 258 -3.94 8.37 16.72
C ALA A 258 -3.44 8.08 18.14
N ASP A 259 -3.47 6.81 18.55
CA ASP A 259 -3.11 6.38 19.91
C ASP A 259 -1.64 5.94 20.02
N LEU A 260 -1.06 5.49 18.91
CA LEU A 260 0.32 4.95 18.86
C LEU A 260 1.34 5.95 18.33
N ASP A 261 0.88 7.02 17.70
CA ASP A 261 1.77 7.96 17.00
C ASP A 261 2.01 9.22 17.85
N VAL A 262 3.09 9.20 18.61
CA VAL A 262 3.55 10.37 19.38
C VAL A 262 3.83 11.58 18.47
N VAL A 263 4.09 11.33 17.21
CA VAL A 263 4.40 12.33 16.16
C VAL A 263 3.13 12.90 15.54
N ASN A 264 2.02 12.17 15.61
CA ASN A 264 0.80 12.52 14.88
C ASN A 264 -0.07 13.52 15.67
N ARG A 265 0.31 14.78 15.63
CA ARG A 265 -0.35 15.89 16.31
C ARG A 265 -1.55 16.46 15.54
N SER A 266 -1.90 15.91 14.38
CA SER A 266 -2.84 16.53 13.43
C SER A 266 -4.33 16.22 13.65
N GLY A 267 -4.73 15.71 14.82
CA GLY A 267 -6.16 15.53 15.12
C GLY A 267 -6.75 14.17 14.69
N GLN A 268 -8.06 14.09 14.57
CA GLN A 268 -8.77 12.85 14.23
C GLN A 268 -8.36 12.31 12.85
N THR A 269 -8.13 11.00 12.77
CA THR A 269 -7.95 10.32 11.49
C THR A 269 -9.27 10.34 10.73
N PRO A 270 -9.29 10.82 9.46
CA PRO A 270 -10.48 10.74 8.63
C PRO A 270 -10.96 9.30 8.48
N SER A 271 -12.27 9.12 8.39
CA SER A 271 -12.86 7.81 8.08
C SER A 271 -12.61 7.41 6.62
N LEU A 272 -12.70 6.12 6.31
CA LEU A 272 -12.56 5.65 4.94
C LEU A 272 -13.57 6.27 3.97
N PRO A 273 -14.85 6.48 4.31
CA PRO A 273 -15.77 7.22 3.46
C PRO A 273 -15.33 8.66 3.17
N GLU A 274 -14.71 9.36 4.13
CA GLU A 274 -14.19 10.72 3.90
C GLU A 274 -13.00 10.70 2.94
N PHE A 275 -12.05 9.75 3.11
CA PHE A 275 -10.97 9.53 2.14
C PHE A 275 -11.52 9.20 0.76
N ALA A 276 -12.43 8.25 0.64
CA ALA A 276 -13.01 7.82 -0.63
C ALA A 276 -13.69 8.99 -1.36
N LYS A 277 -14.53 9.76 -0.65
CA LYS A 277 -15.20 10.92 -1.21
C LYS A 277 -14.22 11.97 -1.71
N ALA A 278 -13.24 12.36 -0.87
CA ALA A 278 -12.26 13.41 -1.22
C ALA A 278 -11.42 12.99 -2.43
N ILE A 279 -10.91 11.77 -2.44
CA ILE A 279 -10.07 11.21 -3.49
C ILE A 279 -10.85 11.07 -4.80
N CYS A 280 -12.01 10.39 -4.75
CA CYS A 280 -12.80 10.12 -5.96
C CYS A 280 -13.37 11.39 -6.57
N GLN A 281 -13.77 12.38 -5.76
CA GLN A 281 -14.20 13.67 -6.28
C GLN A 281 -13.07 14.37 -7.02
N SER A 282 -11.89 14.50 -6.41
CA SER A 282 -10.73 15.15 -7.05
C SER A 282 -10.27 14.41 -8.30
N LEU A 283 -10.35 13.08 -8.30
CA LEU A 283 -10.00 12.27 -9.49
C LEU A 283 -11.01 12.49 -10.62
N ARG A 284 -12.32 12.48 -10.35
CA ARG A 284 -13.38 12.80 -11.33
C ARG A 284 -13.17 14.19 -11.97
N GLU A 285 -12.92 15.19 -11.14
CA GLU A 285 -12.66 16.55 -11.59
C GLU A 285 -11.39 16.60 -12.45
N GLY A 286 -10.32 15.94 -12.00
CA GLY A 286 -9.05 15.88 -12.70
C GLY A 286 -9.11 15.15 -14.04
N LEU A 287 -9.97 14.13 -14.17
CA LEU A 287 -10.18 13.36 -15.39
C LEU A 287 -11.18 14.00 -16.38
N SER A 288 -11.72 15.17 -16.07
CA SER A 288 -12.71 15.85 -16.94
C SER A 288 -12.22 16.14 -18.36
N GLY A 289 -10.90 16.18 -18.57
CA GLY A 289 -10.27 16.35 -19.89
C GLY A 289 -9.84 15.04 -20.58
N SER A 290 -10.11 13.88 -19.99
CA SER A 290 -9.76 12.57 -20.53
C SER A 290 -10.60 12.24 -21.77
N LYS A 291 -10.04 11.45 -22.69
CA LYS A 291 -10.80 10.83 -23.80
C LYS A 291 -11.76 9.75 -23.31
N TYR A 292 -11.52 9.20 -22.13
CA TYR A 292 -12.40 8.24 -21.46
C TYR A 292 -13.36 8.94 -20.50
N ASN A 293 -14.55 8.42 -20.31
CA ASN A 293 -15.34 8.84 -19.16
C ASN A 293 -14.62 8.41 -17.87
N TRP A 294 -14.73 9.19 -16.81
CA TRP A 294 -14.11 8.84 -15.53
C TRP A 294 -14.60 7.45 -15.02
N SER A 295 -15.84 7.09 -15.35
CA SER A 295 -16.44 5.81 -14.99
C SER A 295 -15.85 4.61 -15.73
N ASP A 296 -15.14 4.82 -16.85
CA ASP A 296 -14.49 3.75 -17.61
C ASP A 296 -13.12 3.37 -17.00
N TRP A 297 -12.58 4.25 -16.12
CA TRP A 297 -11.34 3.98 -15.42
C TRP A 297 -11.54 3.01 -14.26
N THR A 298 -10.67 2.03 -14.14
CA THR A 298 -10.55 1.23 -12.91
C THR A 298 -9.70 1.99 -11.90
N LEU A 299 -10.26 2.25 -10.72
CA LEU A 299 -9.53 2.81 -9.58
C LEU A 299 -8.96 1.66 -8.73
N GLU A 300 -7.67 1.66 -8.52
CA GLU A 300 -6.99 0.73 -7.60
C GLU A 300 -6.38 1.47 -6.41
N ILE A 301 -6.40 0.84 -5.25
CA ILE A 301 -5.68 1.29 -4.06
C ILE A 301 -4.91 0.13 -3.41
N GLU A 302 -3.80 0.46 -2.75
CA GLU A 302 -2.84 -0.51 -2.17
C GLU A 302 -2.73 -0.34 -0.65
N PRO A 303 -3.79 -0.52 0.14
CA PRO A 303 -3.72 -0.30 1.57
C PRO A 303 -2.80 -1.33 2.24
N GLY A 304 -1.95 -0.83 3.13
CA GLY A 304 -1.14 -1.64 4.03
C GLY A 304 -1.61 -1.48 5.48
N ARG A 305 -1.07 -0.48 6.19
CA ARG A 305 -1.38 -0.23 7.59
C ARG A 305 -2.88 -0.04 7.85
N GLY A 306 -3.56 0.78 7.05
CA GLY A 306 -5.00 1.03 7.22
C GLY A 306 -5.86 -0.22 7.15
N LEU A 307 -5.37 -1.29 6.48
CA LEU A 307 -6.06 -2.58 6.39
C LEU A 307 -5.68 -3.53 7.53
N HIS A 308 -4.42 -3.52 7.99
CA HIS A 308 -3.88 -4.58 8.85
C HIS A 308 -3.73 -4.22 10.33
N SER A 309 -3.70 -2.93 10.69
CA SER A 309 -3.23 -2.48 12.00
C SER A 309 -4.04 -2.98 13.21
N ASP A 310 -5.30 -3.32 13.04
CA ASP A 310 -6.18 -3.84 14.10
C ASP A 310 -6.73 -5.25 13.82
N THR A 311 -6.19 -5.93 12.82
CA THR A 311 -6.64 -7.27 12.42
C THR A 311 -5.84 -8.39 13.07
N GLY A 312 -4.73 -8.06 13.74
CA GLY A 312 -3.85 -9.03 14.38
C GLY A 312 -3.13 -8.44 15.58
N LEU A 313 -2.44 -9.31 16.30
CA LEU A 313 -1.62 -8.99 17.45
C LEU A 313 -0.43 -9.95 17.57
N HIS A 314 0.55 -9.56 18.38
CA HIS A 314 1.68 -10.39 18.73
C HIS A 314 1.56 -10.85 20.18
N LEU A 315 1.58 -12.15 20.39
CA LEU A 315 1.58 -12.77 21.73
C LEU A 315 3.00 -13.09 22.17
N THR A 316 3.33 -12.72 23.38
CA THR A 316 4.62 -13.00 24.00
C THR A 316 4.43 -13.40 25.46
N THR A 317 5.38 -14.14 26.02
CA THR A 317 5.39 -14.53 27.43
C THR A 317 6.50 -13.78 28.16
N VAL A 318 6.17 -13.19 29.31
CA VAL A 318 7.17 -12.64 30.21
C VAL A 318 7.98 -13.79 30.83
N ARG A 319 9.28 -13.85 30.53
CA ARG A 319 10.19 -14.91 30.97
C ARG A 319 10.96 -14.53 32.24
N ASN A 320 11.16 -13.23 32.46
CA ASN A 320 11.90 -12.74 33.61
C ASN A 320 11.40 -11.35 34.03
N LEU A 321 11.45 -11.10 35.34
CA LEU A 321 11.16 -9.79 35.93
C LEU A 321 12.39 -9.31 36.70
N LYS A 322 12.84 -8.08 36.41
CA LYS A 322 13.94 -7.43 37.13
C LYS A 322 13.46 -6.11 37.73
N ASN A 323 13.98 -5.80 38.90
CA ASN A 323 13.73 -4.51 39.55
C ASN A 323 15.08 -3.83 39.82
N GLU A 324 15.26 -2.64 39.23
CA GLU A 324 16.36 -1.77 39.57
C GLU A 324 16.01 -0.96 40.84
N ARG A 325 16.84 -1.03 41.87
CA ARG A 325 16.59 -0.39 43.16
C ARG A 325 17.48 0.84 43.41
N SER A 326 18.42 1.13 42.51
CA SER A 326 19.33 2.27 42.62
C SER A 326 18.86 3.41 41.72
N GLY A 327 18.42 4.53 42.31
CA GLY A 327 17.96 5.69 41.57
C GLY A 327 16.46 5.70 41.28
N ALA A 328 16.03 5.92 40.05
CA ALA A 328 14.62 5.76 39.67
C ALA A 328 14.23 4.28 39.73
N GLU A 329 13.16 3.95 40.46
CA GLU A 329 12.63 2.59 40.50
C GLU A 329 12.21 2.16 39.10
N GLN A 330 13.05 1.37 38.41
CA GLN A 330 12.73 0.78 37.12
C GLN A 330 12.38 -0.70 37.26
N ARG A 331 11.32 -1.11 36.57
CA ARG A 331 10.90 -2.50 36.45
C ARG A 331 11.05 -2.94 35.01
N TRP A 332 11.67 -4.10 34.84
CA TRP A 332 11.87 -4.71 33.54
C TRP A 332 11.09 -5.99 33.42
N ALA A 333 10.32 -6.13 32.32
CA ALA A 333 9.70 -7.39 31.91
C ALA A 333 10.42 -7.89 30.66
N GLU A 334 11.22 -8.94 30.81
CA GLU A 334 11.89 -9.57 29.67
C GLU A 334 10.97 -10.60 29.05
N VAL A 335 10.74 -10.46 27.76
CA VAL A 335 9.82 -11.29 26.99
C VAL A 335 10.55 -12.24 26.04
N ASP A 336 9.87 -13.24 25.51
CA ASP A 336 10.44 -14.24 24.60
C ASP A 336 10.41 -13.81 23.13
N THR A 337 10.27 -12.51 22.88
CA THR A 337 10.41 -11.91 21.55
C THR A 337 11.45 -10.79 21.56
N SER A 338 11.76 -10.23 20.42
CA SER A 338 12.62 -9.07 20.30
C SER A 338 12.04 -8.04 19.32
N GLU A 339 12.51 -6.82 19.41
CA GLU A 339 12.15 -5.73 18.48
C GLU A 339 12.39 -6.10 17.02
N VAL A 340 13.39 -6.95 16.71
CA VAL A 340 13.69 -7.44 15.35
C VAL A 340 12.49 -8.11 14.69
N PHE A 341 11.59 -8.72 15.47
CA PHE A 341 10.35 -9.29 14.97
C PHE A 341 9.20 -8.30 14.87
N LEU A 342 9.32 -7.16 15.53
CA LEU A 342 8.26 -6.15 15.65
C LEU A 342 8.57 -4.88 14.89
N ASP A 343 9.86 -4.52 14.78
CA ASP A 343 10.30 -3.35 14.04
C ASP A 343 10.35 -3.66 12.56
N LEU A 344 9.32 -3.28 11.92
CA LEU A 344 9.20 -3.48 10.49
C LEU A 344 9.55 -2.23 9.69
N HIS A 345 9.74 -1.05 10.22
CA HIS A 345 10.15 0.16 9.47
C HIS A 345 10.30 1.39 10.37
N GLY A 346 11.34 1.39 11.17
CA GLY A 346 11.76 2.63 11.83
C GLY A 346 10.68 3.17 12.75
N VAL A 347 10.36 2.40 13.76
CA VAL A 347 9.86 3.02 14.99
C VAL A 347 10.96 3.97 15.43
N PRO A 348 10.69 5.25 15.62
CA PRO A 348 11.70 6.15 16.15
C PRO A 348 12.32 5.56 17.41
N ASP A 349 13.62 5.79 17.64
CA ASP A 349 14.39 5.34 18.82
C ASP A 349 13.76 5.72 20.19
N GLU A 350 12.56 6.29 20.17
CA GLU A 350 11.82 6.81 21.31
C GLU A 350 10.56 5.98 21.67
N CYS A 351 10.47 4.73 21.21
CA CYS A 351 9.47 3.82 21.78
C CYS A 351 9.91 3.44 23.21
N PRO A 352 9.15 3.82 24.26
CA PRO A 352 9.53 3.55 25.65
C PRO A 352 9.50 2.06 26.01
#